data_5e4e87bd24f280243e848d7cb05bc820
#
_entry.id   5e4e87bd24f280243e848d7cb05bc820
#
_cell.length_a   1.000
_cell.length_b   1.000
_cell.length_c   1.000
_cell.angle_alpha   90.00
_cell.angle_beta   90.00
_cell.angle_gamma   90.00
#
_symmetry.space_group_name_H-M   'P 1'
#
loop_
_entity.id
_entity.type
_entity.pdbx_description
1 polymer ?
#
loop_
_entity_poly.entity_id
_entity_poly.type
_entity_poly.pdbx_seq_one_letter_code
_entity_poly.pdbx_strand_id
1 'polypeptide(L)'
;MHDAHYHYSKEINALQNEYGISGICNVANEIEFELVHQKQLFYSCGVHPWNASLDTFESMLPLLKKAPIIGEIGMDSVWCDLDLNIQKEVFEKQLQLAHALNKPAILHTKGQEKTILELIRKYPNTYVVHWYGCMDYVKEYDEVVSYFTIGPSIGKEEEVTHLVKQVSMDKLLMESDGIEAVKWAIDSDDYIAALKNEITVVASLKNQSYSEVERILDQNFSKVNKK
;
A
#
# COMPACT_ATOMS: atom_id res chain seq x y z
N MET A 1 1.05 14.35 9.23
CA MET A 1 0.34 13.14 8.73
C MET A 1 0.76 12.81 7.30
N HIS A 2 0.63 11.57 6.88
CA HIS A 2 0.87 11.08 5.52
C HIS A 2 -0.22 10.08 5.12
N ASP A 3 -0.22 9.67 3.84
CA ASP A 3 -1.07 8.62 3.29
C ASP A 3 -0.21 7.74 2.38
N ALA A 4 0.22 6.59 2.87
CA ALA A 4 1.24 5.77 2.21
C ALA A 4 0.71 5.00 0.99
N HIS A 5 -0.61 4.95 0.80
CA HIS A 5 -1.24 4.38 -0.37
C HIS A 5 -2.66 4.94 -0.54
N TYR A 6 -2.92 5.55 -1.69
CA TYR A 6 -4.25 6.03 -2.03
C TYR A 6 -4.49 6.06 -3.54
N HIS A 7 -5.76 5.93 -3.93
CA HIS A 7 -6.22 6.17 -5.29
C HIS A 7 -6.64 7.63 -5.47
N TYR A 8 -6.25 8.23 -6.60
CA TYR A 8 -6.51 9.65 -6.84
C TYR A 8 -8.00 9.98 -6.87
N SER A 9 -8.37 11.02 -6.12
CA SER A 9 -9.58 11.79 -6.35
C SER A 9 -9.29 13.29 -6.24
N LYS A 10 -10.13 14.13 -6.87
CA LYS A 10 -9.99 15.59 -6.74
C LYS A 10 -10.17 16.03 -5.29
N GLU A 11 -11.01 15.35 -4.56
CA GLU A 11 -11.31 15.62 -3.16
C GLU A 11 -10.13 15.32 -2.26
N ILE A 12 -9.54 14.11 -2.37
CA ILE A 12 -8.31 13.76 -1.63
C ILE A 12 -7.21 14.77 -1.92
N ASN A 13 -6.99 15.09 -3.20
CA ASN A 13 -5.94 16.04 -3.56
C ASN A 13 -6.18 17.44 -2.96
N ALA A 14 -7.42 17.89 -2.86
CA ALA A 14 -7.77 19.15 -2.20
C ALA A 14 -7.50 19.08 -0.69
N LEU A 15 -7.96 18.02 -0.02
CA LEU A 15 -7.74 17.81 1.42
C LEU A 15 -6.25 17.64 1.76
N GLN A 16 -5.50 16.89 0.97
CA GLN A 16 -4.04 16.74 1.17
C GLN A 16 -3.33 18.09 1.09
N ASN A 17 -3.68 18.95 0.13
CA ASN A 17 -3.13 20.29 0.01
C ASN A 17 -3.53 21.18 1.19
N GLU A 18 -4.79 21.13 1.61
CA GLU A 18 -5.31 21.93 2.73
C GLU A 18 -4.64 21.57 4.06
N TYR A 19 -4.48 20.26 4.32
CA TYR A 19 -3.95 19.75 5.60
C TYR A 19 -2.44 19.45 5.56
N GLY A 20 -1.77 19.69 4.44
CA GLY A 20 -0.33 19.43 4.30
C GLY A 20 0.03 17.94 4.40
N ILE A 21 -0.84 17.05 3.87
CA ILE A 21 -0.64 15.61 3.89
C ILE A 21 0.17 15.20 2.66
N SER A 22 1.29 14.53 2.87
CA SER A 22 2.08 13.90 1.81
C SER A 22 1.58 12.48 1.57
N GLY A 23 1.55 12.01 0.31
CA GLY A 23 1.06 10.67 0.03
C GLY A 23 1.74 9.99 -1.16
N ILE A 24 1.46 8.69 -1.33
CA ILE A 24 1.85 7.88 -2.49
C ILE A 24 0.58 7.55 -3.28
N CYS A 25 0.40 8.23 -4.42
CA CYS A 25 -0.73 8.01 -5.30
C CYS A 25 -0.51 6.73 -6.12
N ASN A 26 -1.44 5.78 -6.06
CA ASN A 26 -1.38 4.59 -6.91
C ASN A 26 -1.80 4.90 -8.35
N VAL A 27 -1.07 4.34 -9.32
CA VAL A 27 -1.26 4.51 -10.77
C VAL A 27 -1.38 3.14 -11.42
N ALA A 28 -2.51 2.87 -12.05
CA ALA A 28 -2.81 1.59 -12.69
C ALA A 28 -2.93 1.67 -14.23
N ASN A 29 -2.81 2.87 -14.83
CA ASN A 29 -2.94 3.10 -16.27
C ASN A 29 -2.29 4.40 -16.72
N GLU A 30 -2.21 4.61 -18.04
CA GLU A 30 -1.57 5.77 -18.65
C GLU A 30 -2.26 7.09 -18.32
N ILE A 31 -3.59 7.10 -18.20
CA ILE A 31 -4.36 8.33 -17.86
C ILE A 31 -3.99 8.81 -16.46
N GLU A 32 -3.94 7.90 -15.50
CA GLU A 32 -3.52 8.20 -14.13
C GLU A 32 -2.04 8.62 -14.07
N PHE A 33 -1.18 7.97 -14.89
CA PHE A 33 0.23 8.34 -15.00
C PHE A 33 0.40 9.79 -15.46
N GLU A 34 -0.28 10.21 -16.51
CA GLU A 34 -0.26 11.59 -16.98
C GLU A 34 -0.80 12.56 -15.91
N LEU A 35 -1.85 12.16 -15.20
CA LEU A 35 -2.46 12.98 -14.14
C LEU A 35 -1.47 13.25 -13.00
N VAL A 36 -0.79 12.22 -12.48
CA VAL A 36 0.16 12.38 -11.36
C VAL A 36 1.35 13.24 -11.77
N HIS A 37 1.79 13.17 -13.04
CA HIS A 37 2.83 14.05 -13.57
C HIS A 37 2.37 15.50 -13.69
N GLN A 38 1.17 15.73 -14.21
CA GLN A 38 0.59 17.09 -14.29
C GLN A 38 0.42 17.72 -12.90
N LYS A 39 0.09 16.91 -11.91
CA LYS A 39 -0.11 17.32 -10.52
C LYS A 39 1.17 17.32 -9.67
N GLN A 40 2.28 16.81 -10.20
CA GLN A 40 3.56 16.64 -9.50
C GLN A 40 3.42 15.80 -8.22
N LEU A 41 2.54 14.78 -8.23
CA LEU A 41 2.35 13.88 -7.10
C LEU A 41 3.46 12.84 -7.05
N PHE A 42 3.82 12.41 -5.85
CA PHE A 42 4.63 11.21 -5.66
C PHE A 42 3.74 9.98 -5.81
N TYR A 43 4.22 8.93 -6.50
CA TYR A 43 3.35 7.84 -6.95
C TYR A 43 4.04 6.49 -6.99
N SER A 44 3.22 5.44 -6.93
CA SER A 44 3.54 4.08 -7.35
C SER A 44 2.85 3.77 -8.67
N CYS A 45 3.42 2.85 -9.47
CA CYS A 45 2.80 2.37 -10.70
C CYS A 45 2.95 0.85 -10.79
N GLY A 46 1.83 0.16 -11.03
CA GLY A 46 1.77 -1.30 -11.07
C GLY A 46 0.62 -1.83 -11.90
N VAL A 47 0.71 -3.14 -12.25
CA VAL A 47 -0.42 -3.91 -12.77
C VAL A 47 -1.06 -4.62 -11.59
N HIS A 48 -2.20 -4.09 -11.16
CA HIS A 48 -2.98 -4.65 -10.07
C HIS A 48 -3.50 -6.07 -10.43
N PRO A 49 -3.61 -7.00 -9.49
CA PRO A 49 -4.07 -8.37 -9.77
C PRO A 49 -5.40 -8.45 -10.50
N TRP A 50 -6.31 -7.51 -10.29
CA TRP A 50 -7.61 -7.47 -10.97
C TRP A 50 -7.53 -7.19 -12.48
N ASN A 51 -6.42 -6.63 -12.94
CA ASN A 51 -6.15 -6.30 -14.36
C ASN A 51 -4.96 -7.09 -14.92
N ALA A 52 -4.55 -8.17 -14.23
CA ALA A 52 -3.37 -8.92 -14.59
C ALA A 52 -3.55 -9.61 -15.94
N SER A 53 -2.72 -9.23 -16.91
CA SER A 53 -2.50 -9.92 -18.17
C SER A 53 -1.10 -9.61 -18.67
N LEU A 54 -0.54 -10.47 -19.52
CA LEU A 54 0.76 -10.21 -20.13
C LEU A 54 0.72 -8.96 -21.02
N ASP A 55 -0.37 -8.77 -21.75
CA ASP A 55 -0.55 -7.59 -22.61
C ASP A 55 -0.59 -6.29 -21.78
N THR A 56 -1.31 -6.30 -20.63
CA THR A 56 -1.33 -5.18 -19.71
C THR A 56 0.08 -4.92 -19.16
N PHE A 57 0.80 -5.95 -18.73
CA PHE A 57 2.16 -5.80 -18.24
C PHE A 57 3.09 -5.18 -19.30
N GLU A 58 3.08 -5.70 -20.53
CA GLU A 58 3.92 -5.18 -21.61
C GLU A 58 3.57 -3.72 -21.97
N SER A 59 2.29 -3.37 -22.02
CA SER A 59 1.86 -2.00 -22.27
C SER A 59 2.27 -1.03 -21.15
N MET A 60 2.24 -1.47 -19.89
CA MET A 60 2.61 -0.67 -18.73
C MET A 60 4.12 -0.62 -18.48
N LEU A 61 4.91 -1.50 -19.08
CA LEU A 61 6.34 -1.63 -18.82
C LEU A 61 7.15 -0.31 -18.95
N PRO A 62 6.87 0.57 -19.94
CA PRO A 62 7.54 1.87 -20.03
C PRO A 62 7.23 2.79 -18.84
N LEU A 63 6.03 2.72 -18.28
CA LEU A 63 5.58 3.51 -17.13
C LEU A 63 6.17 2.95 -15.83
N LEU A 64 6.15 1.63 -15.65
CA LEU A 64 6.76 0.93 -14.52
C LEU A 64 8.25 1.28 -14.41
N LYS A 65 8.98 1.33 -15.54
CA LYS A 65 10.40 1.72 -15.56
C LYS A 65 10.64 3.17 -15.12
N LYS A 66 9.68 4.06 -15.30
CA LYS A 66 9.77 5.48 -14.89
C LYS A 66 9.35 5.69 -13.43
N ALA A 67 8.41 4.88 -12.93
CA ALA A 67 7.86 5.04 -11.60
C ALA A 67 8.93 4.95 -10.50
N PRO A 68 8.84 5.76 -9.44
CA PRO A 68 9.76 5.66 -8.30
C PRO A 68 9.51 4.40 -7.46
N ILE A 69 8.28 3.91 -7.42
CA ILE A 69 7.84 2.72 -6.69
C ILE A 69 7.03 1.83 -7.65
N ILE A 70 7.29 0.52 -7.64
CA ILE A 70 6.49 -0.47 -8.37
C ILE A 70 5.31 -0.89 -7.48
N GLY A 71 4.11 -0.61 -7.89
CA GLY A 71 2.91 -0.92 -7.10
C GLY A 71 1.68 -0.14 -7.56
N GLU A 72 0.57 -0.63 -7.27
CA GLU A 72 0.23 -1.81 -6.45
C GLU A 72 0.33 -3.09 -7.28
N ILE A 73 1.00 -4.12 -6.75
CA ILE A 73 1.20 -5.41 -7.42
C ILE A 73 0.94 -6.56 -6.44
N GLY A 74 0.49 -7.70 -6.91
CA GLY A 74 0.22 -8.81 -6.01
C GLY A 74 -0.71 -9.88 -6.57
N MET A 75 -1.45 -10.52 -5.66
CA MET A 75 -2.43 -11.55 -6.00
C MET A 75 -3.66 -11.40 -5.11
N ASP A 76 -4.84 -11.69 -5.68
CA ASP A 76 -6.14 -11.60 -5.03
C ASP A 76 -7.03 -12.76 -5.46
N SER A 77 -7.49 -13.56 -4.51
CA SER A 77 -8.48 -14.62 -4.73
C SER A 77 -9.78 -14.38 -3.95
N VAL A 78 -9.94 -13.20 -3.36
CA VAL A 78 -11.13 -12.84 -2.55
C VAL A 78 -12.06 -11.92 -3.34
N TRP A 79 -11.50 -10.90 -3.99
CA TRP A 79 -12.25 -9.87 -4.70
C TRP A 79 -12.12 -9.97 -6.23
N CYS A 80 -11.38 -10.97 -6.72
CA CYS A 80 -11.08 -11.15 -8.12
C CYS A 80 -11.16 -12.62 -8.54
N ASP A 81 -11.90 -12.89 -9.62
CA ASP A 81 -12.06 -14.24 -10.20
C ASP A 81 -11.05 -14.53 -11.34
N LEU A 82 -10.08 -13.63 -11.57
CA LEU A 82 -9.06 -13.82 -12.59
C LEU A 82 -8.14 -14.99 -12.25
N ASP A 83 -7.74 -15.77 -13.24
CA ASP A 83 -6.86 -16.93 -13.08
C ASP A 83 -5.60 -16.61 -12.27
N LEU A 84 -5.42 -17.33 -11.17
CA LEU A 84 -4.30 -17.12 -10.25
C LEU A 84 -2.93 -17.41 -10.87
N ASN A 85 -2.85 -18.24 -11.91
CA ASN A 85 -1.57 -18.46 -12.60
C ASN A 85 -1.18 -17.23 -13.42
N ILE A 86 -2.13 -16.56 -14.02
CA ILE A 86 -1.91 -15.30 -14.74
C ILE A 86 -1.53 -14.19 -13.77
N GLN A 87 -2.27 -14.06 -12.67
CA GLN A 87 -1.93 -13.10 -11.62
C GLN A 87 -0.50 -13.33 -11.11
N LYS A 88 -0.16 -14.58 -10.81
CA LYS A 88 1.17 -14.98 -10.32
C LYS A 88 2.28 -14.65 -11.31
N GLU A 89 2.09 -14.97 -12.60
CA GLU A 89 3.08 -14.69 -13.64
C GLU A 89 3.34 -13.19 -13.78
N VAL A 90 2.27 -12.38 -13.84
CA VAL A 90 2.37 -10.92 -13.94
C VAL A 90 2.99 -10.33 -12.69
N PHE A 91 2.61 -10.82 -11.50
CA PHE A 91 3.20 -10.42 -10.23
C PHE A 91 4.71 -10.72 -10.19
N GLU A 92 5.12 -11.94 -10.54
CA GLU A 92 6.54 -12.33 -10.52
C GLU A 92 7.38 -11.50 -11.50
N LYS A 93 6.86 -11.17 -12.71
CA LYS A 93 7.52 -10.26 -13.65
C LYS A 93 7.74 -8.86 -13.06
N GLN A 94 6.77 -8.34 -12.31
CA GLN A 94 6.88 -7.04 -11.66
C GLN A 94 7.85 -7.07 -10.47
N LEU A 95 7.90 -8.16 -9.70
CA LEU A 95 8.91 -8.37 -8.65
C LEU A 95 10.33 -8.40 -9.24
N GLN A 96 10.54 -9.12 -10.36
CA GLN A 96 11.80 -9.16 -11.08
C GLN A 96 12.22 -7.76 -11.53
N LEU A 97 11.29 -6.98 -12.08
CA LEU A 97 11.55 -5.62 -12.52
C LEU A 97 11.93 -4.71 -11.34
N ALA A 98 11.15 -4.77 -10.25
CA ALA A 98 11.39 -3.96 -9.05
C ALA A 98 12.78 -4.28 -8.45
N HIS A 99 13.11 -5.57 -8.33
CA HIS A 99 14.40 -6.05 -7.85
C HIS A 99 15.55 -5.58 -8.75
N ALA A 100 15.44 -5.80 -10.07
CA ALA A 100 16.47 -5.41 -11.05
C ALA A 100 16.73 -3.90 -11.09
N LEU A 101 15.72 -3.08 -10.85
CA LEU A 101 15.80 -1.62 -10.80
C LEU A 101 16.09 -1.05 -9.41
N ASN A 102 16.18 -1.92 -8.40
CA ASN A 102 16.32 -1.53 -6.98
C ASN A 102 15.26 -0.50 -6.55
N LYS A 103 14.01 -0.73 -6.95
CA LYS A 103 12.85 0.12 -6.63
C LYS A 103 11.99 -0.55 -5.56
N PRO A 104 11.52 0.19 -4.54
CA PRO A 104 10.55 -0.33 -3.60
C PRO A 104 9.31 -0.88 -4.31
N ALA A 105 8.60 -1.81 -3.67
CA ALA A 105 7.33 -2.29 -4.19
C ALA A 105 6.23 -2.27 -3.14
N ILE A 106 5.01 -1.85 -3.55
CA ILE A 106 3.78 -1.90 -2.75
C ILE A 106 3.00 -3.16 -3.14
N LEU A 107 2.69 -3.98 -2.15
CA LEU A 107 2.13 -5.32 -2.33
C LEU A 107 0.66 -5.39 -1.92
N HIS A 108 -0.17 -5.88 -2.83
CA HIS A 108 -1.54 -6.32 -2.58
C HIS A 108 -1.54 -7.80 -2.17
N THR A 109 -2.08 -8.11 -1.00
CA THR A 109 -2.12 -9.48 -0.47
C THR A 109 -3.54 -9.82 -0.05
N LYS A 110 -4.24 -10.66 -0.83
CA LYS A 110 -5.63 -11.01 -0.50
C LYS A 110 -5.93 -12.46 -0.85
N GLY A 111 -5.97 -13.31 0.20
CA GLY A 111 -6.22 -14.75 0.06
C GLY A 111 -5.08 -15.55 -0.58
N GLN A 112 -3.94 -14.91 -0.88
CA GLN A 112 -2.76 -15.53 -1.50
C GLN A 112 -1.46 -15.24 -0.74
N GLU A 113 -1.56 -14.93 0.53
CA GLU A 113 -0.47 -14.45 1.38
C GLU A 113 0.71 -15.43 1.39
N LYS A 114 0.45 -16.75 1.46
CA LYS A 114 1.51 -17.77 1.40
C LYS A 114 2.28 -17.73 0.08
N THR A 115 1.56 -17.69 -1.04
CA THR A 115 2.18 -17.68 -2.38
C THR A 115 3.00 -16.41 -2.60
N ILE A 116 2.46 -15.27 -2.19
CA ILE A 116 3.14 -13.97 -2.27
C ILE A 116 4.41 -13.99 -1.42
N LEU A 117 4.33 -14.47 -0.18
CA LEU A 117 5.49 -14.60 0.72
C LEU A 117 6.62 -15.44 0.10
N GLU A 118 6.27 -16.58 -0.52
CA GLU A 118 7.22 -17.43 -1.22
C GLU A 118 7.90 -16.73 -2.41
N LEU A 119 7.15 -15.87 -3.12
CA LEU A 119 7.68 -15.12 -4.26
C LEU A 119 8.59 -13.97 -3.82
N ILE A 120 8.18 -13.14 -2.86
CA ILE A 120 8.99 -11.99 -2.42
C ILE A 120 10.32 -12.42 -1.78
N ARG A 121 10.38 -13.60 -1.16
CA ARG A 121 11.64 -14.18 -0.66
C ARG A 121 12.67 -14.46 -1.75
N LYS A 122 12.24 -14.69 -3.00
CA LYS A 122 13.14 -14.91 -4.14
C LYS A 122 13.75 -13.60 -4.66
N TYR A 123 13.11 -12.48 -4.41
CA TYR A 123 13.47 -11.16 -4.93
C TYR A 123 13.61 -10.14 -3.78
N PRO A 124 14.67 -10.24 -2.94
CA PRO A 124 14.85 -9.33 -1.80
C PRO A 124 14.79 -7.87 -2.23
N ASN A 125 13.96 -7.07 -1.56
CA ASN A 125 13.69 -5.69 -1.91
C ASN A 125 13.13 -4.91 -0.70
N THR A 126 12.91 -3.61 -0.85
CA THR A 126 12.08 -2.82 0.07
C THR A 126 10.61 -3.05 -0.28
N TYR A 127 9.91 -3.78 0.57
CA TYR A 127 8.49 -4.07 0.40
C TYR A 127 7.64 -3.29 1.38
N VAL A 128 6.53 -2.73 0.89
CA VAL A 128 5.44 -2.17 1.68
C VAL A 128 4.22 -3.05 1.43
N VAL A 129 3.71 -3.72 2.45
CA VAL A 129 2.48 -4.49 2.32
C VAL A 129 1.30 -3.57 2.62
N HIS A 130 0.48 -3.35 1.60
CA HIS A 130 -0.73 -2.56 1.65
C HIS A 130 -1.83 -3.33 2.40
N TRP A 131 -2.47 -2.67 3.36
CA TRP A 131 -3.65 -3.11 4.13
C TRP A 131 -3.68 -4.63 4.43
N TYR A 132 -2.66 -5.12 5.12
CA TYR A 132 -2.56 -6.54 5.43
C TYR A 132 -3.74 -7.02 6.29
N GLY A 133 -4.61 -7.84 5.71
CA GLY A 133 -5.84 -8.33 6.33
C GLY A 133 -5.85 -9.87 6.49
N CYS A 134 -4.79 -10.45 7.09
CA CYS A 134 -4.71 -11.88 7.37
C CYS A 134 -4.17 -12.14 8.78
N MET A 135 -4.75 -13.12 9.48
CA MET A 135 -4.27 -13.52 10.81
C MET A 135 -2.99 -14.34 10.76
N ASP A 136 -2.80 -15.06 9.64
CA ASP A 136 -1.65 -15.94 9.43
C ASP A 136 -0.47 -15.19 8.81
N TYR A 137 0.72 -15.77 8.91
CA TYR A 137 1.96 -15.31 8.27
C TYR A 137 2.47 -13.93 8.68
N VAL A 138 1.91 -13.26 9.69
CA VAL A 138 2.37 -11.91 10.13
C VAL A 138 3.85 -11.92 10.48
N LYS A 139 4.31 -12.94 11.21
CA LYS A 139 5.72 -13.06 11.63
C LYS A 139 6.65 -13.27 10.44
N GLU A 140 6.26 -14.15 9.53
CA GLU A 140 7.04 -14.48 8.33
C GLU A 140 7.12 -13.29 7.36
N TYR A 141 6.07 -12.49 7.26
CA TYR A 141 6.10 -11.22 6.53
C TYR A 141 6.97 -10.19 7.23
N ASP A 142 6.87 -10.07 8.56
CA ASP A 142 7.70 -9.14 9.34
C ASP A 142 9.22 -9.38 9.17
N GLU A 143 9.63 -10.63 8.89
CA GLU A 143 11.04 -10.95 8.60
C GLU A 143 11.54 -10.43 7.24
N VAL A 144 10.65 -10.26 6.25
CA VAL A 144 11.03 -10.00 4.85
C VAL A 144 10.56 -8.67 4.30
N VAL A 145 9.54 -8.04 4.91
CA VAL A 145 9.03 -6.74 4.45
C VAL A 145 9.58 -5.59 5.28
N SER A 146 9.64 -4.43 4.66
CA SER A 146 10.14 -3.22 5.31
C SER A 146 9.07 -2.50 6.09
N TYR A 147 7.83 -2.47 5.54
CA TYR A 147 6.70 -1.76 6.11
C TYR A 147 5.37 -2.46 5.85
N PHE A 148 4.42 -2.19 6.74
CA PHE A 148 3.00 -2.48 6.57
C PHE A 148 2.21 -1.18 6.67
N THR A 149 1.22 -0.99 5.81
CA THR A 149 0.27 0.08 6.00
C THR A 149 -0.91 -0.38 6.84
N ILE A 150 -1.47 0.55 7.58
CA ILE A 150 -2.63 0.36 8.44
C ILE A 150 -3.81 0.98 7.68
N GLY A 151 -4.78 0.16 7.27
CA GLY A 151 -5.96 0.64 6.58
C GLY A 151 -7.02 1.20 7.53
N PRO A 152 -8.02 1.93 7.00
CA PRO A 152 -9.05 2.62 7.77
C PRO A 152 -9.97 1.68 8.58
N SER A 153 -9.93 0.37 8.32
CA SER A 153 -10.70 -0.63 9.08
C SER A 153 -10.11 -0.97 10.46
N ILE A 154 -8.98 -0.38 10.84
CA ILE A 154 -8.36 -0.63 12.15
C ILE A 154 -9.34 -0.36 13.30
N GLY A 155 -9.38 -1.30 14.25
CA GLY A 155 -10.34 -1.27 15.35
C GLY A 155 -11.69 -1.91 15.04
N LYS A 156 -11.98 -2.21 13.75
CA LYS A 156 -13.16 -2.97 13.31
C LYS A 156 -12.76 -4.36 12.80
N GLU A 157 -11.78 -4.44 11.90
CA GLU A 157 -11.21 -5.71 11.45
C GLU A 157 -10.18 -6.22 12.45
N GLU A 158 -10.35 -7.47 12.88
CA GLU A 158 -9.50 -8.10 13.87
C GLU A 158 -8.08 -8.34 13.33
N GLU A 159 -7.97 -8.64 12.04
CA GLU A 159 -6.73 -8.92 11.32
C GLU A 159 -5.80 -7.70 11.32
N VAL A 160 -6.31 -6.51 11.00
CA VAL A 160 -5.53 -5.26 11.02
C VAL A 160 -5.12 -4.91 12.44
N THR A 161 -6.00 -5.12 13.41
CA THR A 161 -5.71 -4.93 14.83
C THR A 161 -4.64 -5.92 15.32
N HIS A 162 -4.70 -7.17 14.86
CA HIS A 162 -3.71 -8.21 15.16
C HIS A 162 -2.34 -7.84 14.61
N LEU A 163 -2.27 -7.45 13.33
CA LEU A 163 -1.04 -6.97 12.68
C LEU A 163 -0.36 -5.88 13.53
N VAL A 164 -1.12 -4.83 13.86
CA VAL A 164 -0.58 -3.70 14.62
C VAL A 164 -0.04 -4.14 15.98
N LYS A 165 -0.68 -5.07 16.67
CA LYS A 165 -0.17 -5.59 17.95
C LYS A 165 1.15 -6.36 17.81
N GLN A 166 1.37 -7.08 16.70
CA GLN A 166 2.53 -7.95 16.48
C GLN A 166 3.75 -7.19 15.94
N VAL A 167 3.53 -6.27 14.99
CA VAL A 167 4.59 -5.58 14.27
C VAL A 167 5.13 -4.39 15.07
N SER A 168 6.43 -4.12 14.97
CA SER A 168 7.05 -2.98 15.63
C SER A 168 6.64 -1.64 15.00
N MET A 169 6.64 -0.57 15.81
CA MET A 169 6.20 0.77 15.37
C MET A 169 7.01 1.34 14.20
N ASP A 170 8.28 0.98 14.10
CA ASP A 170 9.19 1.46 13.04
C ASP A 170 8.92 0.83 11.67
N LYS A 171 7.99 -0.12 11.59
CA LYS A 171 7.52 -0.77 10.35
C LYS A 171 6.09 -0.40 9.95
N LEU A 172 5.41 0.45 10.71
CA LEU A 172 4.04 0.83 10.44
C LEU A 172 3.97 2.14 9.66
N LEU A 173 3.02 2.20 8.72
CA LEU A 173 2.60 3.36 7.95
C LEU A 173 1.08 3.45 8.02
N MET A 174 0.49 4.60 7.76
CA MET A 174 -0.95 4.74 7.62
C MET A 174 -1.33 4.99 6.16
N GLU A 175 -2.56 4.61 5.79
CA GLU A 175 -3.11 4.80 4.45
C GLU A 175 -4.61 4.91 4.44
N SER A 176 -5.17 5.55 3.41
CA SER A 176 -6.61 5.60 3.21
C SER A 176 -7.15 4.59 2.19
N ASP A 177 -6.31 4.17 1.26
CA ASP A 177 -6.70 3.46 0.04
C ASP A 177 -7.74 4.23 -0.83
N GLY A 178 -8.02 5.48 -0.48
CA GLY A 178 -8.96 6.34 -1.17
C GLY A 178 -10.32 6.45 -0.47
N ILE A 179 -11.13 7.43 -0.90
CA ILE A 179 -12.43 7.74 -0.25
C ILE A 179 -13.40 6.57 -0.29
N GLU A 180 -13.46 5.84 -1.40
CA GLU A 180 -14.37 4.69 -1.53
C GLU A 180 -13.98 3.56 -0.56
N ALA A 181 -12.70 3.34 -0.33
CA ALA A 181 -12.21 2.38 0.65
C ALA A 181 -12.48 2.82 2.08
N VAL A 182 -12.27 4.11 2.38
CA VAL A 182 -12.67 4.71 3.68
C VAL A 182 -14.15 4.49 3.93
N LYS A 183 -15.00 4.81 2.95
CA LYS A 183 -16.44 4.64 3.04
C LYS A 183 -16.85 3.18 3.28
N TRP A 184 -16.24 2.25 2.55
CA TRP A 184 -16.46 0.82 2.75
C TRP A 184 -16.04 0.37 4.16
N ALA A 185 -14.89 0.82 4.64
CA ALA A 185 -14.33 0.37 5.91
C ALA A 185 -15.06 0.92 7.14
N ILE A 186 -15.48 2.19 7.11
CA ILE A 186 -15.97 2.88 8.31
C ILE A 186 -17.35 3.53 8.14
N ASP A 187 -18.01 3.33 6.98
CA ASP A 187 -19.33 3.93 6.64
C ASP A 187 -19.31 5.48 6.75
N SER A 188 -18.19 6.08 6.31
CA SER A 188 -17.95 7.53 6.31
C SER A 188 -17.01 7.89 5.16
N ASP A 189 -17.22 9.06 4.56
CA ASP A 189 -16.33 9.64 3.54
C ASP A 189 -15.33 10.67 4.12
N ASP A 190 -15.29 10.81 5.44
CA ASP A 190 -14.36 11.72 6.12
C ASP A 190 -12.93 11.15 6.12
N TYR A 191 -12.20 11.43 5.03
CA TYR A 191 -10.81 11.06 4.82
C TYR A 191 -9.88 11.49 5.96
N ILE A 192 -10.05 12.71 6.46
CA ILE A 192 -9.19 13.26 7.52
C ILE A 192 -9.47 12.57 8.86
N ALA A 193 -10.74 12.31 9.15
CA ALA A 193 -11.13 11.58 10.36
C ALA A 193 -10.63 10.13 10.32
N ALA A 194 -10.64 9.47 9.15
CA ALA A 194 -10.10 8.13 8.98
C ALA A 194 -8.62 8.06 9.36
N LEU A 195 -7.77 8.90 8.75
CA LEU A 195 -6.33 8.94 9.07
C LEU A 195 -6.06 9.28 10.54
N LYS A 196 -6.80 10.22 11.13
CA LYS A 196 -6.67 10.54 12.57
C LYS A 196 -7.11 9.39 13.47
N ASN A 197 -8.13 8.63 13.06
CA ASN A 197 -8.59 7.46 13.80
C ASN A 197 -7.52 6.36 13.81
N GLU A 198 -6.83 6.11 12.70
CA GLU A 198 -5.73 5.14 12.64
C GLU A 198 -4.66 5.47 13.70
N ILE A 199 -4.19 6.73 13.76
CA ILE A 199 -3.23 7.17 14.79
C ILE A 199 -3.78 6.94 16.18
N THR A 200 -5.06 7.28 16.42
CA THR A 200 -5.72 7.14 17.71
C THR A 200 -5.78 5.68 18.19
N VAL A 201 -6.19 4.78 17.29
CA VAL A 201 -6.28 3.34 17.60
C VAL A 201 -4.90 2.74 17.82
N VAL A 202 -3.91 3.06 16.95
CA VAL A 202 -2.52 2.63 17.14
C VAL A 202 -1.96 3.11 18.48
N ALA A 203 -2.19 4.37 18.84
CA ALA A 203 -1.75 4.94 20.12
C ALA A 203 -2.30 4.14 21.31
N SER A 204 -3.58 3.78 21.24
CA SER A 204 -4.21 2.93 22.27
C SER A 204 -3.60 1.52 22.28
N LEU A 205 -3.44 0.85 21.12
CA LEU A 205 -2.91 -0.50 21.03
C LEU A 205 -1.45 -0.62 21.46
N LYS A 206 -0.65 0.42 21.23
CA LYS A 206 0.78 0.47 21.55
C LYS A 206 1.07 1.13 22.89
N ASN A 207 0.05 1.62 23.60
CA ASN A 207 0.19 2.36 24.84
C ASN A 207 1.16 3.55 24.73
N GLN A 208 0.98 4.34 23.67
CA GLN A 208 1.76 5.53 23.35
C GLN A 208 0.84 6.75 23.21
N SER A 209 1.42 7.97 23.24
CA SER A 209 0.62 9.17 22.96
C SER A 209 0.34 9.32 21.47
N TYR A 210 -0.76 10.00 21.11
CA TYR A 210 -1.10 10.32 19.73
C TYR A 210 0.08 10.99 18.98
N SER A 211 0.67 12.01 19.61
CA SER A 211 1.77 12.77 19.00
C SER A 211 3.03 11.95 18.77
N GLU A 212 3.33 10.99 19.64
CA GLU A 212 4.45 10.09 19.47
C GLU A 212 4.22 9.11 18.30
N VAL A 213 3.02 8.53 18.22
CA VAL A 213 2.63 7.64 17.12
C VAL A 213 2.68 8.40 15.79
N GLU A 214 2.05 9.58 15.68
CA GLU A 214 2.09 10.42 14.49
C GLU A 214 3.53 10.69 14.04
N ARG A 215 4.39 11.09 14.96
CA ARG A 215 5.80 11.38 14.70
C ARG A 215 6.54 10.14 14.14
N ILE A 216 6.33 8.96 14.72
CA ILE A 216 6.99 7.72 14.28
C ILE A 216 6.50 7.33 12.88
N LEU A 217 5.18 7.35 12.65
CA LEU A 217 4.61 7.02 11.35
C LEU A 217 5.12 7.96 10.26
N ASP A 218 5.19 9.28 10.51
CA ASP A 218 5.72 10.26 9.57
C ASP A 218 7.23 10.05 9.32
N GLN A 219 8.00 9.68 10.33
CA GLN A 219 9.41 9.31 10.16
C GLN A 219 9.59 8.05 9.31
N ASN A 220 8.72 7.05 9.47
CA ASN A 220 8.74 5.85 8.64
C ASN A 220 8.42 6.20 7.18
N PHE A 221 7.38 6.98 6.96
CA PHE A 221 6.98 7.43 5.62
C PHE A 221 8.12 8.19 4.92
N SER A 222 8.83 9.04 5.64
CA SER A 222 9.97 9.78 5.07
C SER A 222 11.12 8.87 4.58
N LYS A 223 11.21 7.64 5.06
CA LYS A 223 12.21 6.65 4.60
C LYS A 223 11.79 5.97 3.29
N VAL A 224 10.48 5.83 3.06
CA VAL A 224 9.91 5.27 1.81
C VAL A 224 9.83 6.33 0.73
N ASN A 225 9.44 7.56 1.10
CA ASN A 225 9.29 8.72 0.19
C ASN A 225 10.63 9.45 -0.03
N LYS A 226 11.73 8.73 -0.23
CA LYS A 226 12.99 9.35 -0.61
C LYS A 226 12.96 9.67 -2.10
N LYS A 227 12.86 10.97 -2.42
CA LYS A 227 13.10 11.49 -3.76
C LYS A 227 14.56 11.37 -4.15
#